data_fcf2b67f4cff7f1c981ea28bfafcb4ff
#
_entry.id   fcf2b67f4cff7f1c981ea28bfafcb4ff
#
_cell.length_a   1.000
_cell.length_b   1.000
_cell.length_c   1.000
_cell.angle_alpha   90.00
_cell.angle_beta   90.00
_cell.angle_gamma   90.00
#
_symmetry.space_group_name_H-M   'P 1'
#
loop_
_entity.id
_entity.type
_entity.pdbx_description
1 polymer ?
#
loop_
_entity_poly.entity_id
_entity_poly.type
_entity_poly.pdbx_seq_one_letter_code
_entity_poly.pdbx_strand_id
1 'polypeptide(L)'
;MSNNSSLNEMSFEILKKLDLLGFTLGTAESCTGGLISKYLTMHPGSSKVFQIGLVTYSNNSKIKFLNIEKQFLDNFGAVSKEVVLLMVKNLLTNANVDVGIAVSGIAGPSGGSKNKPVGLVHHAIAIKNKTFHYQKEYIG
;
A
#
# COMPACT_ATOMS: atom_id res chain seq x y z
N MET A 1 13.98 -14.09 -14.26
CA MET A 1 14.03 -12.93 -15.18
C MET A 1 12.66 -12.46 -15.68
N SER A 2 11.68 -13.35 -15.87
CA SER A 2 10.33 -12.97 -16.38
C SER A 2 9.48 -12.09 -15.44
N ASN A 3 9.61 -12.24 -14.13
CA ASN A 3 8.75 -11.51 -13.18
C ASN A 3 9.07 -10.01 -13.07
N ASN A 4 10.34 -9.61 -13.19
CA ASN A 4 10.73 -8.20 -13.09
C ASN A 4 10.35 -7.38 -14.33
N SER A 5 10.38 -7.98 -15.53
CA SER A 5 9.91 -7.31 -16.74
C SER A 5 8.40 -7.07 -16.68
N SER A 6 7.62 -8.04 -16.20
CA SER A 6 6.18 -7.94 -16.05
C SER A 6 5.76 -6.87 -15.04
N LEU A 7 6.42 -6.76 -13.88
CA LEU A 7 6.13 -5.71 -12.88
C LEU A 7 6.50 -4.32 -13.40
N ASN A 8 7.59 -4.22 -14.15
CA ASN A 8 8.03 -2.97 -14.77
C ASN A 8 7.00 -2.49 -15.80
N GLU A 9 6.57 -3.37 -16.69
CA GLU A 9 5.54 -3.06 -17.69
C GLU A 9 4.20 -2.68 -17.02
N MET A 10 3.78 -3.42 -16.02
CA MET A 10 2.54 -3.16 -15.28
C MET A 10 2.56 -1.79 -14.58
N SER A 11 3.64 -1.45 -13.92
CA SER A 11 3.79 -0.14 -13.24
C SER A 11 3.80 1.01 -14.22
N PHE A 12 4.43 0.84 -15.39
CA PHE A 12 4.40 1.81 -16.48
C PHE A 12 2.98 2.04 -17.01
N GLU A 13 2.24 0.97 -17.29
CA GLU A 13 0.86 1.05 -17.78
C GLU A 13 -0.09 1.70 -16.77
N ILE A 14 0.10 1.45 -15.47
CA ILE A 14 -0.68 2.12 -14.41
C ILE A 14 -0.44 3.63 -14.44
N LEU A 15 0.83 4.05 -14.47
CA LEU A 15 1.18 5.48 -14.51
C LEU A 15 0.62 6.16 -15.76
N LYS A 16 0.75 5.53 -16.92
CA LYS A 16 0.21 6.03 -18.17
C LYS A 16 -1.30 6.23 -18.14
N LYS A 17 -2.03 5.24 -17.61
CA LYS A 17 -3.50 5.34 -17.47
C LYS A 17 -3.90 6.45 -16.51
N LEU A 18 -3.22 6.59 -15.38
CA LEU A 18 -3.51 7.64 -14.41
C LEU A 18 -3.17 9.04 -14.94
N ASP A 19 -2.08 9.18 -15.68
CA ASP A 19 -1.72 10.44 -16.36
C ASP A 19 -2.80 10.86 -17.37
N LEU A 20 -3.30 9.93 -18.17
CA LEU A 20 -4.41 10.18 -19.13
C LEU A 20 -5.70 10.61 -18.43
N LEU A 21 -5.97 10.11 -17.23
CA LEU A 21 -7.13 10.48 -16.42
C LEU A 21 -6.92 11.76 -15.61
N GLY A 22 -5.71 12.30 -15.58
CA GLY A 22 -5.34 13.41 -14.71
C GLY A 22 -5.39 13.07 -13.23
N PHE A 23 -5.17 11.80 -12.86
CA PHE A 23 -5.22 11.32 -11.48
C PHE A 23 -3.83 11.23 -10.86
N THR A 24 -3.77 11.58 -9.58
CA THR A 24 -2.58 11.45 -8.75
C THR A 24 -2.63 10.19 -7.88
N LEU A 25 -1.47 9.65 -7.53
CA LEU A 25 -1.30 8.38 -6.83
C LEU A 25 -0.39 8.55 -5.62
N GLY A 26 -0.77 7.93 -4.52
CA GLY A 26 0.08 7.75 -3.34
C GLY A 26 0.10 6.30 -2.87
N THR A 27 1.13 5.94 -2.11
CA THR A 27 1.27 4.61 -1.50
C THR A 27 1.51 4.69 0.00
N ALA A 28 0.95 3.74 0.74
CA ALA A 28 1.23 3.50 2.15
C ALA A 28 1.65 2.04 2.32
N GLU A 29 2.94 1.82 2.45
CA GLU A 29 3.54 0.50 2.48
C GLU A 29 4.00 0.12 3.89
N SER A 30 3.78 -1.13 4.27
CA SER A 30 4.33 -1.72 5.47
C SER A 30 5.29 -2.85 5.11
N CYS A 31 4.83 -4.08 4.96
CA CYS A 31 5.69 -5.23 4.70
C CYS A 31 6.49 -5.16 3.37
N THR A 32 6.05 -4.39 2.41
CA THR A 32 6.74 -4.21 1.12
C THR A 32 7.91 -3.22 1.18
N GLY A 33 8.04 -2.45 2.27
CA GLY A 33 9.21 -1.62 2.56
C GLY A 33 9.56 -0.56 1.52
N GLY A 34 8.61 -0.11 0.70
CA GLY A 34 8.84 0.86 -0.37
C GLY A 34 8.98 0.25 -1.77
N LEU A 35 8.79 -1.06 -1.91
CA LEU A 35 8.96 -1.74 -3.19
C LEU A 35 7.96 -1.28 -4.25
N ILE A 36 6.70 -1.03 -3.88
CA ILE A 36 5.67 -0.51 -4.80
C ILE A 36 6.08 0.88 -5.29
N SER A 37 6.47 1.76 -4.38
CA SER A 37 6.98 3.10 -4.69
C SER A 37 8.17 3.06 -5.64
N LYS A 38 9.09 2.11 -5.42
CA LYS A 38 10.25 1.91 -6.29
C LYS A 38 9.84 1.59 -7.73
N TYR A 39 8.92 0.63 -7.93
CA TYR A 39 8.46 0.29 -9.27
C TYR A 39 7.73 1.44 -9.96
N LEU A 40 6.99 2.24 -9.22
CA LEU A 40 6.31 3.41 -9.77
C LEU A 40 7.28 4.53 -10.14
N THR A 41 8.31 4.77 -9.32
CA THR A 41 9.24 5.90 -9.53
C THR A 41 10.37 5.64 -10.51
N MET A 42 10.57 4.41 -10.95
CA MET A 42 11.65 4.08 -11.90
C MET A 42 11.36 4.53 -13.34
N HIS A 43 10.15 4.98 -13.64
CA HIS A 43 9.75 5.41 -14.97
C HIS A 43 9.91 6.92 -15.17
N PRO A 44 10.45 7.37 -16.31
CA PRO A 44 10.45 8.78 -16.66
C PRO A 44 9.04 9.37 -16.65
N GLY A 45 8.89 10.56 -16.07
CA GLY A 45 7.61 11.24 -15.97
C GLY A 45 6.69 10.77 -14.85
N SER A 46 7.11 9.81 -14.02
CA SER A 46 6.32 9.30 -12.88
C SER A 46 5.87 10.39 -11.91
N SER A 47 6.65 11.46 -11.76
CA SER A 47 6.34 12.60 -10.86
C SER A 47 5.07 13.38 -11.23
N LYS A 48 4.56 13.23 -12.44
CA LYS A 48 3.26 13.79 -12.83
C LYS A 48 2.10 13.10 -12.11
N VAL A 49 2.25 11.82 -11.82
CA VAL A 49 1.21 10.96 -11.24
C VAL A 49 1.53 10.62 -9.78
N PHE A 50 2.70 10.06 -9.52
CA PHE A 50 3.11 9.61 -8.19
C PHE A 50 3.57 10.78 -7.32
N GLN A 51 2.81 11.08 -6.26
CA GLN A 51 3.05 12.24 -5.41
C GLN A 51 3.75 11.90 -4.10
N ILE A 52 3.45 10.73 -3.52
CA ILE A 52 3.97 10.35 -2.21
C ILE A 52 4.02 8.83 -2.03
N GLY A 53 5.08 8.36 -1.40
CA GLY A 53 5.21 7.01 -0.88
C GLY A 53 5.57 7.05 0.59
N LEU A 54 4.71 6.50 1.44
CA LEU A 54 4.94 6.37 2.87
C LEU A 54 5.30 4.93 3.20
N VAL A 55 6.43 4.72 3.85
CA VAL A 55 6.78 3.43 4.45
C VAL A 55 6.44 3.50 5.94
N THR A 56 5.22 3.08 6.27
CA THR A 56 4.70 3.06 7.64
C THR A 56 4.88 1.67 8.25
N TYR A 57 6.13 1.29 8.47
CA TYR A 57 6.52 -0.06 8.87
C TYR A 57 6.12 -0.39 10.31
N SER A 58 6.32 0.55 11.25
CA SER A 58 5.95 0.40 12.66
C SER A 58 4.51 0.87 12.93
N ASN A 59 3.94 0.43 14.04
CA ASN A 59 2.65 0.96 14.51
C ASN A 59 2.72 2.46 14.81
N ASN A 60 3.83 2.93 15.39
CA ASN A 60 4.03 4.35 15.65
C ASN A 60 4.03 5.19 14.37
N SER A 61 4.63 4.70 13.29
CA SER A 61 4.57 5.40 12.00
C SER A 61 3.17 5.43 11.39
N LYS A 62 2.38 4.36 11.55
CA LYS A 62 0.96 4.33 11.16
C LYS A 62 0.14 5.38 11.93
N ILE A 63 0.38 5.51 13.23
CA ILE A 63 -0.27 6.54 14.07
C ILE A 63 0.13 7.92 13.60
N LYS A 64 1.42 8.18 13.47
CA LYS A 64 1.97 9.52 13.20
C LYS A 64 1.66 10.04 11.80
N PHE A 65 1.81 9.20 10.78
CA PHE A 65 1.74 9.63 9.38
C PHE A 65 0.42 9.29 8.69
N LEU A 66 -0.34 8.35 9.23
CA LEU A 66 -1.65 7.97 8.69
C LEU A 66 -2.80 8.23 9.67
N ASN A 67 -2.54 8.89 10.79
CA ASN A 67 -3.55 9.25 11.79
C ASN A 67 -4.42 8.06 12.24
N ILE A 68 -3.81 6.87 12.33
CA ILE A 68 -4.50 5.68 12.83
C ILE A 68 -4.41 5.68 14.35
N GLU A 69 -5.54 5.64 15.03
CA GLU A 69 -5.56 5.63 16.49
C GLU A 69 -4.92 4.35 17.05
N LYS A 70 -4.15 4.51 18.12
CA LYS A 70 -3.49 3.38 18.80
C LYS A 70 -4.48 2.30 19.16
N GLN A 71 -5.63 2.66 19.73
CA GLN A 71 -6.67 1.72 20.12
C GLN A 71 -7.21 0.91 18.93
N PHE A 72 -7.30 1.51 17.74
CA PHE A 72 -7.71 0.79 16.52
C PHE A 72 -6.69 -0.27 16.13
N LEU A 73 -5.40 0.04 16.22
CA LEU A 73 -4.33 -0.93 15.98
C LEU A 73 -4.31 -2.04 17.05
N ASP A 74 -4.56 -1.70 18.30
CA ASP A 74 -4.62 -2.67 19.40
C ASP A 74 -5.80 -3.64 19.22
N ASN A 75 -6.95 -3.16 18.72
CA ASN A 75 -8.16 -3.97 18.52
C ASN A 75 -8.06 -4.91 17.31
N PHE A 76 -7.54 -4.44 16.18
CA PHE A 76 -7.55 -5.20 14.92
C PHE A 76 -6.19 -5.78 14.55
N GLY A 77 -5.12 -5.24 15.11
CA GLY A 77 -3.75 -5.54 14.70
C GLY A 77 -3.37 -4.88 13.39
N ALA A 78 -2.08 -4.61 13.21
CA ALA A 78 -1.56 -3.94 12.03
C ALA A 78 -1.85 -4.69 10.72
N VAL A 79 -1.88 -6.02 10.78
CA VAL A 79 -2.18 -6.90 9.64
C VAL A 79 -3.65 -7.30 9.71
N SER A 80 -4.52 -6.48 9.13
CA SER A 80 -5.95 -6.68 9.10
C SER A 80 -6.61 -5.90 7.96
N LYS A 81 -7.80 -6.35 7.57
CA LYS A 81 -8.63 -5.64 6.60
C LYS A 81 -8.95 -4.22 7.07
N GLU A 82 -9.33 -4.09 8.33
CA GLU A 82 -9.74 -2.83 8.95
C GLU A 82 -8.61 -1.80 8.90
N VAL A 83 -7.41 -2.21 9.27
CA VAL A 83 -6.24 -1.32 9.29
C VAL A 83 -5.80 -0.93 7.89
N VAL A 84 -5.73 -1.86 6.93
CA VAL A 84 -5.29 -1.52 5.58
C VAL A 84 -6.28 -0.61 4.84
N LEU A 85 -7.58 -0.78 5.09
CA LEU A 85 -8.62 0.12 4.56
C LEU A 85 -8.51 1.53 5.16
N LEU A 86 -8.24 1.62 6.45
CA LEU A 86 -8.02 2.91 7.09
C LEU A 86 -6.71 3.57 6.63
N MET A 87 -5.65 2.78 6.43
CA MET A 87 -4.39 3.27 5.85
C MET A 87 -4.62 3.95 4.50
N VAL A 88 -5.31 3.29 3.58
CA VAL A 88 -5.52 3.85 2.24
C VAL A 88 -6.46 5.06 2.26
N LYS A 89 -7.50 5.03 3.07
CA LYS A 89 -8.43 6.15 3.22
C LYS A 89 -7.72 7.39 3.77
N ASN A 90 -6.95 7.23 4.82
CA ASN A 90 -6.23 8.34 5.44
C ASN A 90 -5.09 8.85 4.55
N LEU A 91 -4.45 7.96 3.77
CA LEU A 91 -3.48 8.37 2.76
C LEU A 91 -4.10 9.33 1.74
N LEU A 92 -5.27 9.01 1.19
CA LEU A 92 -5.94 9.90 0.23
C LEU A 92 -6.20 11.28 0.83
N THR A 93 -6.72 11.32 2.05
CA THR A 93 -7.05 12.57 2.74
C THR A 93 -5.80 13.38 3.08
N ASN A 94 -4.78 12.74 3.66
CA ASN A 94 -3.58 13.42 4.14
C ASN A 94 -2.70 13.92 2.98
N ALA A 95 -2.62 13.16 1.91
CA ALA A 95 -1.78 13.48 0.75
C ALA A 95 -2.54 14.21 -0.37
N ASN A 96 -3.87 14.32 -0.27
CA ASN A 96 -4.71 14.90 -1.30
C ASN A 96 -4.47 14.29 -2.68
N VAL A 97 -4.48 12.97 -2.76
CA VAL A 97 -4.32 12.20 -4.00
C VAL A 97 -5.63 11.52 -4.39
N ASP A 98 -5.80 11.25 -5.69
CA ASP A 98 -7.02 10.64 -6.24
C ASP A 98 -7.06 9.13 -6.04
N VAL A 99 -5.89 8.50 -6.07
CA VAL A 99 -5.71 7.04 -5.96
C VAL A 99 -4.70 6.74 -4.86
N GLY A 100 -5.01 5.76 -4.04
CA GLY A 100 -4.12 5.25 -3.00
C GLY A 100 -3.97 3.74 -3.07
N ILE A 101 -2.79 3.27 -2.72
CA ILE A 101 -2.48 1.86 -2.52
C ILE A 101 -1.94 1.71 -1.11
N ALA A 102 -2.50 0.80 -0.32
CA ALA A 102 -1.98 0.45 1.00
C ALA A 102 -1.75 -1.06 1.10
N VAL A 103 -0.68 -1.44 1.78
CA VAL A 103 -0.31 -2.85 1.97
C VAL A 103 0.17 -3.05 3.40
N SER A 104 -0.37 -4.07 4.07
CA SER A 104 0.10 -4.52 5.38
C SER A 104 0.08 -6.04 5.44
N GLY A 105 1.15 -6.64 5.93
CA GLY A 105 1.28 -8.09 5.93
C GLY A 105 2.41 -8.60 6.81
N ILE A 106 2.53 -9.91 6.88
CA ILE A 106 3.58 -10.62 7.59
C ILE A 106 4.52 -11.26 6.56
N ALA A 107 5.62 -10.56 6.27
CA ALA A 107 6.59 -11.03 5.27
C ALA A 107 7.37 -12.27 5.73
N GLY A 108 7.50 -12.48 7.03
CA GLY A 108 8.30 -13.57 7.59
C GLY A 108 9.81 -13.23 7.65
N PRO A 109 10.66 -14.20 8.02
CA PRO A 109 10.35 -15.60 8.34
C PRO A 109 9.61 -15.80 9.68
N SER A 110 9.58 -14.79 10.55
CA SER A 110 8.92 -14.83 11.86
C SER A 110 7.71 -13.88 11.93
N GLY A 111 7.02 -13.84 13.05
CA GLY A 111 5.92 -12.91 13.31
C GLY A 111 4.53 -13.43 12.94
N GLY A 112 4.44 -14.64 12.41
CA GLY A 112 3.16 -15.29 12.14
C GLY A 112 2.50 -15.88 13.39
N SER A 113 1.20 -16.08 13.32
CA SER A 113 0.39 -16.80 14.29
C SER A 113 -0.57 -17.74 13.58
N LYS A 114 -1.31 -18.58 14.34
CA LYS A 114 -2.29 -19.52 13.77
C LYS A 114 -3.34 -18.79 12.91
N ASN A 115 -3.79 -17.62 13.35
CA ASN A 115 -4.84 -16.85 12.68
C ASN A 115 -4.28 -15.83 11.66
N LYS A 116 -3.00 -15.52 11.76
CA LYS A 116 -2.29 -14.59 10.85
C LYS A 116 -0.94 -15.21 10.49
N PRO A 117 -0.92 -16.15 9.52
CA PRO A 117 0.31 -16.86 9.17
C PRO A 117 1.31 -15.95 8.45
N VAL A 118 2.57 -16.38 8.43
CA VAL A 118 3.58 -15.77 7.54
C VAL A 118 3.10 -15.87 6.10
N GLY A 119 3.28 -14.80 5.34
CA GLY A 119 2.80 -14.68 3.97
C GLY A 119 1.41 -14.03 3.84
N LEU A 120 0.67 -13.85 4.95
CA LEU A 120 -0.61 -13.15 4.92
C LEU A 120 -0.39 -11.66 4.63
N VAL A 121 -1.00 -11.18 3.55
CA VAL A 121 -0.94 -9.78 3.15
C VAL A 121 -2.33 -9.26 2.80
N HIS A 122 -2.67 -8.13 3.38
CA HIS A 122 -3.85 -7.35 3.05
C HIS A 122 -3.46 -6.18 2.15
N HIS A 123 -4.22 -6.01 1.07
CA HIS A 123 -4.06 -4.93 0.11
C HIS A 123 -5.33 -4.09 0.09
N ALA A 124 -5.19 -2.80 0.00
CA ALA A 124 -6.31 -1.89 -0.21
C ALA A 124 -5.98 -0.91 -1.33
N ILE A 125 -6.97 -0.64 -2.16
CA ILE A 125 -6.91 0.40 -3.19
C ILE A 125 -8.09 1.33 -2.96
N ALA A 126 -7.85 2.62 -2.97
CA ALA A 126 -8.89 3.63 -2.98
C ALA A 126 -8.79 4.47 -4.25
N ILE A 127 -9.92 4.69 -4.89
CA ILE A 127 -10.06 5.58 -6.05
C ILE A 127 -11.19 6.54 -5.73
N LYS A 128 -10.86 7.78 -5.37
CA LYS A 128 -11.84 8.77 -4.90
C LYS A 128 -12.68 8.19 -3.74
N ASN A 129 -13.97 7.98 -3.93
CA ASN A 129 -14.90 7.52 -2.90
C ASN A 129 -15.09 5.99 -2.88
N LYS A 130 -14.37 5.24 -3.71
CA LYS A 130 -14.46 3.79 -3.77
C LYS A 130 -13.22 3.15 -3.17
N THR A 131 -13.41 2.13 -2.34
CA THR A 131 -12.33 1.34 -1.75
C THR A 131 -12.51 -0.13 -2.07
N PHE A 132 -11.39 -0.80 -2.31
CA PHE A 132 -11.32 -2.22 -2.62
C PHE A 132 -10.34 -2.87 -1.66
N HIS A 133 -10.67 -4.05 -1.19
CA HIS A 133 -9.82 -4.86 -0.34
C HIS A 133 -9.56 -6.22 -0.97
N TYR A 134 -8.32 -6.66 -0.90
CA TYR A 134 -7.87 -7.97 -1.33
C TYR A 134 -6.93 -8.56 -0.28
N GLN A 135 -7.07 -9.85 -0.02
CA GLN A 135 -6.23 -10.61 0.90
C GLN A 135 -5.63 -11.80 0.19
N LYS A 136 -4.35 -12.06 0.44
CA LYS A 136 -3.67 -13.23 -0.09
C LYS A 136 -2.63 -13.76 0.89
N GLU A 137 -2.47 -15.07 0.91
CA GLU A 137 -1.35 -15.74 1.54
C GLU A 137 -0.32 -16.10 0.48
N TYR A 138 0.85 -15.52 0.61
CA TYR A 138 1.99 -15.78 -0.27
C TYR A 138 2.83 -16.91 0.32
N ILE A 139 3.32 -17.78 -0.52
CA ILE A 139 4.30 -18.81 -0.14
C ILE A 139 5.65 -18.10 -0.03
N GLY A 140 6.28 -18.18 1.16
CA GLY A 140 7.60 -17.61 1.43
C GLY A 140 8.72 -18.46 0.87
#